data_be136d17d52420c2502ddf645f3fd570
#
_entry.id   be136d17d52420c2502ddf645f3fd570
#
_cell.length_a   1.000
_cell.length_b   1.000
_cell.length_c   1.000
_cell.angle_alpha   90.00
_cell.angle_beta   90.00
_cell.angle_gamma   90.00
#
_symmetry.space_group_name_H-M   'P 1'
#
loop_
_entity.id
_entity.type
_entity.pdbx_description
1 polymer ?
#
loop_
_entity_poly.entity_id
_entity_poly.type
_entity_poly.pdbx_seq_one_letter_code
_entity_poly.pdbx_strand_id
1 'polypeptide(L)'
;MRRALFVFLVSVTVVLAGTSPAEAHQPVQLTAANPTPDRGPLLVDGTVSFAVYAKVQGKDTRGFRFGLRDGQRRDVQLLIADKSPGNVLAAIALPEVIITDPRGTRTILKPVERSPFLEPYSGTKYLYLARVSGAGVGGTYQVLVRSRSAQPVEAVVAVGYREVSGRVTP
;
A
#
# COMPACT_ATOMS: atom_id res chain seq x y z
N MET A 1 -34.53 68.83 2.29
CA MET A 1 -34.56 67.54 1.56
C MET A 1 -33.24 66.81 1.82
N ARG A 2 -33.21 65.82 2.76
CA ARG A 2 -31.98 65.03 3.11
C ARG A 2 -32.11 63.69 2.37
N ARG A 3 -31.19 63.42 1.43
CA ARG A 3 -31.08 62.13 0.74
C ARG A 3 -30.20 61.20 1.59
N ALA A 4 -30.77 60.13 2.16
CA ALA A 4 -30.06 59.08 2.82
C ALA A 4 -29.49 58.11 1.76
N LEU A 5 -28.17 57.93 1.76
CA LEU A 5 -27.45 56.99 0.92
C LEU A 5 -27.35 55.67 1.67
N PHE A 6 -28.09 54.65 1.24
CA PHE A 6 -27.95 53.27 1.77
C PHE A 6 -26.78 52.57 1.06
N VAL A 7 -25.74 52.32 1.80
CA VAL A 7 -24.60 51.50 1.32
C VAL A 7 -24.93 50.04 1.64
N PHE A 8 -25.16 49.23 0.60
CA PHE A 8 -25.32 47.78 0.75
C PHE A 8 -23.97 47.11 0.78
N LEU A 9 -23.58 46.62 1.97
CA LEU A 9 -22.35 45.85 2.14
C LEU A 9 -22.59 44.37 1.76
N VAL A 10 -22.15 43.98 0.58
CA VAL A 10 -22.20 42.56 0.14
C VAL A 10 -21.00 41.84 0.75
N SER A 11 -21.25 41.04 1.79
CA SER A 11 -20.25 40.14 2.37
C SER A 11 -20.09 38.90 1.48
N VAL A 12 -18.99 38.82 0.75
CA VAL A 12 -18.60 37.61 0.01
C VAL A 12 -17.96 36.64 0.99
N THR A 13 -18.70 35.59 1.39
CA THR A 13 -18.15 34.49 2.17
C THR A 13 -17.41 33.54 1.25
N VAL A 14 -16.07 33.63 1.24
CA VAL A 14 -15.23 32.65 0.55
C VAL A 14 -15.21 31.37 1.37
N VAL A 15 -15.94 30.34 0.90
CA VAL A 15 -15.83 28.98 1.45
C VAL A 15 -14.54 28.38 0.91
N LEU A 16 -13.49 28.38 1.74
CA LEU A 16 -12.29 27.60 1.52
C LEU A 16 -12.67 26.11 1.66
N ALA A 17 -12.99 25.46 0.54
CA ALA A 17 -13.07 24.02 0.48
C ALA A 17 -11.65 23.50 0.73
N GLY A 18 -11.40 23.00 1.93
CA GLY A 18 -10.15 22.33 2.28
C GLY A 18 -9.98 21.11 1.38
N THR A 19 -9.09 21.21 0.38
CA THR A 19 -8.60 20.04 -0.34
C THR A 19 -7.72 19.28 0.62
N SER A 20 -8.23 18.18 1.21
CA SER A 20 -7.37 17.21 1.87
C SER A 20 -6.31 16.79 0.87
N PRO A 21 -4.99 16.81 1.24
CA PRO A 21 -3.97 16.29 0.35
C PRO A 21 -4.34 14.84 0.03
N ALA A 22 -4.41 14.50 -1.25
CA ALA A 22 -4.58 13.13 -1.67
C ALA A 22 -3.33 12.37 -1.24
N GLU A 23 -3.44 11.50 -0.21
CA GLU A 23 -2.37 10.57 0.10
C GLU A 23 -2.14 9.70 -1.13
N ALA A 24 -0.91 9.69 -1.65
CA ALA A 24 -0.53 8.93 -2.85
C ALA A 24 -0.83 7.44 -2.72
N HIS A 25 -0.82 6.91 -1.46
CA HIS A 25 -1.13 5.53 -1.14
C HIS A 25 -1.99 5.46 0.12
N GLN A 26 -3.11 4.74 0.06
CA GLN A 26 -3.89 4.47 1.27
C GLN A 26 -3.15 3.49 2.19
N PRO A 27 -2.83 3.87 3.45
CA PRO A 27 -2.12 2.99 4.37
C PRO A 27 -3.06 1.92 4.94
N VAL A 28 -2.56 0.67 4.96
CA VAL A 28 -3.23 -0.48 5.59
C VAL A 28 -2.23 -1.16 6.51
N GLN A 29 -2.56 -1.29 7.79
CA GLN A 29 -1.68 -1.91 8.78
C GLN A 29 -2.08 -3.37 9.03
N LEU A 30 -1.15 -4.30 8.83
CA LEU A 30 -1.32 -5.70 9.22
C LEU A 30 -0.71 -5.93 10.60
N THR A 31 -1.44 -6.69 11.42
CA THR A 31 -1.05 -7.03 12.79
C THR A 31 -0.88 -8.54 12.95
N ALA A 32 -0.55 -9.00 14.14
CA ALA A 32 -0.51 -10.42 14.48
C ALA A 32 -1.89 -11.11 14.33
N ALA A 33 -2.98 -10.36 14.29
CA ALA A 33 -4.33 -10.88 14.03
C ALA A 33 -4.54 -11.28 12.56
N ASN A 34 -3.65 -10.87 11.65
CA ASN A 34 -3.73 -11.14 10.21
C ASN A 34 -2.61 -12.11 9.75
N PRO A 35 -2.46 -13.32 10.32
CA PRO A 35 -1.34 -14.21 10.00
C PRO A 35 -1.46 -14.88 8.62
N THR A 36 -2.67 -14.92 8.05
CA THR A 36 -2.97 -15.53 6.75
C THR A 36 -3.82 -14.59 5.91
N PRO A 37 -3.89 -14.76 4.57
CA PRO A 37 -4.74 -13.94 3.71
C PRO A 37 -6.22 -13.96 4.12
N ASP A 38 -6.75 -15.11 4.54
CA ASP A 38 -8.16 -15.28 4.92
C ASP A 38 -8.53 -14.46 6.18
N ARG A 39 -7.54 -14.24 7.04
CA ARG A 39 -7.68 -13.46 8.28
C ARG A 39 -7.23 -12.02 8.11
N GLY A 40 -6.85 -11.63 6.90
CA GLY A 40 -6.43 -10.28 6.58
C GLY A 40 -7.51 -9.49 5.85
N PRO A 41 -7.31 -8.17 5.74
CA PRO A 41 -8.24 -7.30 5.05
C PRO A 41 -8.30 -7.59 3.55
N LEU A 42 -9.44 -7.23 2.93
CA LEU A 42 -9.63 -7.24 1.48
C LEU A 42 -9.58 -5.80 0.96
N LEU A 43 -8.61 -5.51 0.09
CA LEU A 43 -8.59 -4.33 -0.75
C LEU A 43 -9.55 -4.58 -1.91
N VAL A 44 -10.73 -3.95 -1.89
CA VAL A 44 -11.84 -4.31 -2.79
C VAL A 44 -11.50 -4.09 -4.27
N ASP A 45 -10.70 -3.06 -4.56
CA ASP A 45 -10.20 -2.76 -5.91
C ASP A 45 -8.66 -2.65 -5.86
N GLY A 46 -7.98 -3.70 -6.30
CA GLY A 46 -6.52 -3.77 -6.34
C GLY A 46 -5.86 -2.90 -7.41
N THR A 47 -6.61 -2.10 -8.17
CA THR A 47 -6.06 -1.05 -9.03
C THR A 47 -5.84 0.26 -8.27
N VAL A 48 -6.51 0.44 -7.14
CA VAL A 48 -6.32 1.58 -6.25
C VAL A 48 -4.99 1.44 -5.51
N SER A 49 -4.32 2.56 -5.31
CA SER A 49 -3.01 2.63 -4.69
C SER A 49 -3.09 2.45 -3.17
N PHE A 50 -2.60 1.31 -2.67
CA PHE A 50 -2.51 0.98 -1.25
C PHE A 50 -1.06 0.72 -0.84
N ALA A 51 -0.68 1.16 0.36
CA ALA A 51 0.54 0.75 1.04
C ALA A 51 0.20 -0.16 2.23
N VAL A 52 0.45 -1.45 2.09
CA VAL A 52 0.15 -2.45 3.13
C VAL A 52 1.41 -2.71 3.96
N TYR A 53 1.39 -2.28 5.20
CA TYR A 53 2.50 -2.37 6.14
C TYR A 53 2.44 -3.66 6.94
N ALA A 54 3.56 -4.37 7.01
CA ALA A 54 3.68 -5.65 7.72
C ALA A 54 5.01 -5.71 8.49
N LYS A 55 4.95 -5.62 9.81
CA LYS A 55 6.12 -5.91 10.64
C LYS A 55 6.21 -7.42 10.87
N VAL A 56 7.33 -8.03 10.45
CA VAL A 56 7.56 -9.49 10.52
C VAL A 56 8.94 -9.82 11.04
N GLN A 57 9.04 -10.90 11.83
CA GLN A 57 10.29 -11.45 12.36
C GLN A 57 10.16 -12.96 12.61
N GLY A 58 11.26 -13.68 12.69
CA GLY A 58 11.28 -15.12 13.01
C GLY A 58 10.46 -15.93 12.00
N LYS A 59 9.39 -16.56 12.46
CA LYS A 59 8.44 -17.34 11.66
C LYS A 59 7.16 -16.58 11.33
N ASP A 60 7.11 -15.28 11.58
CA ASP A 60 5.93 -14.47 11.34
C ASP A 60 5.50 -14.48 9.87
N THR A 61 4.19 -14.51 9.70
CA THR A 61 3.51 -14.21 8.44
C THR A 61 2.45 -13.15 8.66
N ARG A 62 2.16 -12.37 7.60
CA ARG A 62 1.04 -11.45 7.54
C ARG A 62 0.37 -11.59 6.20
N GLY A 63 -0.94 -11.63 6.19
CA GLY A 63 -1.71 -11.85 4.96
C GLY A 63 -2.78 -10.79 4.73
N PHE A 64 -3.12 -10.60 3.47
CA PHE A 64 -4.24 -9.79 3.01
C PHE A 64 -4.73 -10.27 1.64
N ARG A 65 -5.79 -9.67 1.16
CA ARG A 65 -6.37 -10.00 -0.16
C ARG A 65 -6.59 -8.72 -0.97
N PHE A 66 -6.61 -8.84 -2.29
CA PHE A 66 -7.09 -7.77 -3.16
C PHE A 66 -7.88 -8.31 -4.35
N GLY A 67 -8.86 -7.53 -4.83
CA GLY A 67 -9.70 -7.90 -5.96
C GLY A 67 -9.25 -7.24 -7.26
N LEU A 68 -9.33 -7.97 -8.38
CA LEU A 68 -9.20 -7.42 -9.73
C LEU A 68 -10.35 -7.91 -10.61
N ARG A 69 -10.72 -7.13 -11.61
CA ARG A 69 -11.50 -7.59 -12.76
C ARG A 69 -10.56 -8.19 -13.80
N ASP A 70 -11.10 -9.05 -14.65
CA ASP A 70 -10.30 -9.67 -15.70
C ASP A 70 -9.67 -8.63 -16.63
N GLY A 71 -8.40 -8.83 -16.98
CA GLY A 71 -7.62 -7.93 -17.80
C GLY A 71 -7.13 -6.63 -17.13
N GLN A 72 -7.57 -6.31 -15.91
CA GLN A 72 -7.02 -5.16 -15.17
C GLN A 72 -5.54 -5.37 -14.88
N ARG A 73 -4.76 -4.27 -14.87
CA ARG A 73 -3.34 -4.35 -14.51
C ARG A 73 -3.20 -4.73 -13.05
N ARG A 74 -2.52 -5.85 -12.80
CA ARG A 74 -1.97 -6.19 -11.50
C ARG A 74 -0.66 -5.46 -11.34
N ASP A 75 -0.49 -4.71 -10.26
CA ASP A 75 0.75 -4.02 -9.90
C ASP A 75 1.01 -4.26 -8.43
N VAL A 76 2.11 -4.97 -8.11
CA VAL A 76 2.47 -5.30 -6.73
C VAL A 76 3.96 -5.13 -6.56
N GLN A 77 4.35 -4.43 -5.51
CA GLN A 77 5.74 -4.08 -5.24
C GLN A 77 6.06 -4.40 -3.78
N LEU A 78 7.24 -4.96 -3.53
CA LEU A 78 7.76 -5.20 -2.20
C LEU A 78 8.82 -4.15 -1.88
N LEU A 79 8.64 -3.44 -0.79
CA LEU A 79 9.58 -2.46 -0.24
C LEU A 79 9.89 -2.78 1.23
N ILE A 80 10.96 -2.21 1.73
CA ILE A 80 11.23 -2.08 3.16
C ILE A 80 11.59 -0.62 3.47
N ALA A 81 11.38 -0.20 4.71
CA ALA A 81 11.93 1.07 5.17
C ALA A 81 13.47 1.01 5.11
N ASP A 82 14.10 2.07 4.60
CA ASP A 82 15.57 2.19 4.53
C ASP A 82 16.12 2.56 5.91
N LYS A 83 15.97 1.63 6.85
CA LYS A 83 16.44 1.74 8.23
C LYS A 83 16.89 0.37 8.77
N SER A 84 17.80 0.40 9.74
CA SER A 84 18.24 -0.81 10.44
C SER A 84 17.06 -1.48 11.20
N PRO A 85 17.04 -2.83 11.27
CA PRO A 85 18.02 -3.77 10.71
C PRO A 85 17.75 -4.10 9.22
N GLY A 86 16.60 -3.77 8.65
CA GLY A 86 16.16 -4.20 7.32
C GLY A 86 17.15 -3.85 6.20
N ASN A 87 17.64 -2.62 6.20
CA ASN A 87 18.49 -2.12 5.12
C ASN A 87 19.91 -2.73 5.08
N VAL A 88 20.36 -3.37 6.17
CA VAL A 88 21.69 -4.01 6.24
C VAL A 88 21.64 -5.54 6.16
N LEU A 89 20.45 -6.15 6.19
CA LEU A 89 20.30 -7.60 6.08
C LEU A 89 20.69 -8.08 4.67
N ALA A 90 21.25 -9.27 4.56
CA ALA A 90 21.45 -9.94 3.28
C ALA A 90 20.10 -10.21 2.59
N ALA A 91 20.07 -10.23 1.26
CA ALA A 91 18.82 -10.43 0.49
C ALA A 91 18.06 -11.70 0.87
N ILE A 92 18.78 -12.78 1.24
CA ILE A 92 18.20 -14.04 1.68
C ILE A 92 17.46 -13.93 3.02
N ALA A 93 17.79 -12.93 3.84
CA ALA A 93 17.17 -12.68 5.15
C ALA A 93 16.06 -11.65 5.10
N LEU A 94 15.86 -10.97 3.96
CA LEU A 94 14.78 -10.01 3.78
C LEU A 94 13.44 -10.73 3.57
N PRO A 95 12.30 -10.11 3.96
CA PRO A 95 10.98 -10.68 3.71
C PRO A 95 10.74 -10.98 2.24
N GLU A 96 9.89 -11.97 1.98
CA GLU A 96 9.38 -12.25 0.63
C GLU A 96 7.86 -12.17 0.63
N VAL A 97 7.28 -11.96 -0.55
CA VAL A 97 5.83 -11.92 -0.75
C VAL A 97 5.41 -13.04 -1.67
N ILE A 98 4.42 -13.82 -1.25
CA ILE A 98 3.80 -14.88 -2.05
C ILE A 98 2.42 -14.36 -2.45
N ILE A 99 2.20 -14.25 -3.76
CA ILE A 99 0.92 -13.85 -4.35
C ILE A 99 0.31 -15.10 -4.98
N THR A 100 -0.90 -15.46 -4.57
CA THR A 100 -1.68 -16.54 -5.20
C THR A 100 -2.83 -15.89 -5.96
N ASP A 101 -2.91 -16.14 -7.26
CA ASP A 101 -3.98 -15.62 -8.11
C ASP A 101 -5.29 -16.43 -7.93
N PRO A 102 -6.43 -15.98 -8.49
CA PRO A 102 -7.71 -16.69 -8.39
C PRO A 102 -7.72 -18.10 -8.99
N ARG A 103 -6.74 -18.44 -9.84
CA ARG A 103 -6.56 -19.77 -10.43
C ARG A 103 -5.63 -20.66 -9.61
N GLY A 104 -5.09 -20.17 -8.49
CA GLY A 104 -4.14 -20.89 -7.65
C GLY A 104 -2.67 -20.78 -8.09
N THR A 105 -2.37 -20.01 -9.14
CA THR A 105 -0.98 -19.79 -9.59
C THR A 105 -0.24 -18.90 -8.60
N ARG A 106 0.97 -19.33 -8.23
CA ARG A 106 1.81 -18.59 -7.27
C ARG A 106 2.90 -17.79 -7.96
N THR A 107 3.01 -16.53 -7.59
CA THR A 107 4.13 -15.65 -7.92
C THR A 107 4.85 -15.29 -6.61
N ILE A 108 6.18 -15.45 -6.56
CA ILE A 108 6.97 -15.12 -5.37
C ILE A 108 7.84 -13.90 -5.70
N LEU A 109 7.61 -12.80 -5.00
CA LEU A 109 8.48 -11.63 -5.02
C LEU A 109 9.61 -11.86 -4.00
N LYS A 110 10.77 -12.25 -4.52
CA LYS A 110 12.00 -12.38 -3.74
C LYS A 110 12.81 -11.08 -3.85
N PRO A 111 13.53 -10.67 -2.79
CA PRO A 111 14.44 -9.53 -2.86
C PRO A 111 15.53 -9.76 -3.92
N VAL A 112 15.44 -9.05 -5.05
CA VAL A 112 16.39 -9.11 -6.17
C VAL A 112 17.00 -7.74 -6.51
N GLU A 113 16.46 -6.67 -5.90
CA GLU A 113 16.95 -5.31 -6.07
C GLU A 113 17.04 -4.59 -4.71
N ARG A 114 17.70 -3.42 -4.71
CA ARG A 114 17.73 -2.45 -3.60
C ARG A 114 17.74 -1.04 -4.19
N SER A 115 16.63 -0.67 -4.83
CA SER A 115 16.50 0.64 -5.47
C SER A 115 15.95 1.65 -4.48
N PRO A 116 16.68 2.75 -4.18
CA PRO A 116 16.20 3.77 -3.26
C PRO A 116 14.93 4.44 -3.77
N PHE A 117 14.02 4.73 -2.85
CA PHE A 117 12.80 5.48 -3.09
C PHE A 117 12.55 6.45 -1.94
N LEU A 118 12.42 7.73 -2.24
CA LEU A 118 11.99 8.76 -1.29
C LEU A 118 10.50 8.98 -1.50
N GLU A 119 9.70 8.65 -0.49
CA GLU A 119 8.26 8.90 -0.54
C GLU A 119 8.01 10.43 -0.41
N PRO A 120 7.37 11.07 -1.42
CA PRO A 120 7.33 12.52 -1.51
C PRO A 120 6.56 13.23 -0.39
N TYR A 121 5.55 12.59 0.19
CA TYR A 121 4.67 13.22 1.17
C TYR A 121 5.23 13.16 2.60
N SER A 122 5.73 12.00 3.01
CA SER A 122 6.29 11.80 4.36
C SER A 122 7.79 12.05 4.43
N GLY A 123 8.49 12.10 3.29
CA GLY A 123 9.95 12.13 3.24
C GLY A 123 10.60 10.83 3.72
N THR A 124 9.82 9.76 3.88
CA THR A 124 10.32 8.46 4.32
C THR A 124 11.12 7.79 3.20
N LYS A 125 12.29 7.26 3.56
CA LYS A 125 13.13 6.52 2.63
C LYS A 125 12.79 5.03 2.66
N TYR A 126 12.62 4.46 1.48
CA TYR A 126 12.37 3.04 1.27
C TYR A 126 13.38 2.44 0.29
N LEU A 127 13.47 1.11 0.28
CA LEU A 127 14.18 0.33 -0.72
C LEU A 127 13.18 -0.59 -1.42
N TYR A 128 13.05 -0.47 -2.74
CA TYR A 128 12.39 -1.50 -3.54
C TYR A 128 13.21 -2.77 -3.51
N LEU A 129 12.56 -3.90 -3.27
CA LEU A 129 13.16 -5.22 -3.25
C LEU A 129 12.74 -6.11 -4.41
N ALA A 130 11.50 -5.95 -4.87
CA ALA A 130 10.94 -6.68 -6.00
C ALA A 130 9.66 -6.02 -6.50
N ARG A 131 9.38 -6.17 -7.79
CA ARG A 131 8.18 -5.63 -8.45
C ARG A 131 7.62 -6.62 -9.45
N VAL A 132 6.29 -6.67 -9.57
CA VAL A 132 5.60 -7.42 -10.62
C VAL A 132 4.43 -6.60 -11.14
N SER A 133 4.35 -6.49 -12.47
CA SER A 133 3.24 -5.84 -13.16
C SER A 133 2.83 -6.66 -14.38
N GLY A 134 1.57 -6.59 -14.78
CA GLY A 134 1.04 -7.29 -15.95
C GLY A 134 -0.47 -7.41 -15.90
N ALA A 135 -1.07 -7.98 -16.94
CA ALA A 135 -2.50 -8.27 -16.96
C ALA A 135 -2.87 -9.25 -15.85
N GLY A 136 -3.88 -8.92 -15.07
CA GLY A 136 -4.40 -9.76 -14.00
C GLY A 136 -5.55 -10.64 -14.48
N VAL A 137 -5.77 -11.73 -13.76
CA VAL A 137 -6.95 -12.59 -13.85
C VAL A 137 -8.03 -12.01 -12.94
N GLY A 138 -9.27 -12.00 -13.36
CA GLY A 138 -10.39 -11.55 -12.55
C GLY A 138 -10.62 -12.42 -11.32
N GLY A 139 -10.85 -11.82 -10.17
CA GLY A 139 -11.11 -12.50 -8.90
C GLY A 139 -10.27 -11.95 -7.75
N THR A 140 -10.22 -12.71 -6.65
CA THR A 140 -9.52 -12.33 -5.43
C THR A 140 -8.14 -12.97 -5.37
N TYR A 141 -7.13 -12.14 -5.25
CA TYR A 141 -5.75 -12.53 -5.01
C TYR A 141 -5.50 -12.66 -3.51
N GLN A 142 -4.71 -13.65 -3.13
CA GLN A 142 -4.22 -13.84 -1.77
C GLN A 142 -2.75 -13.42 -1.71
N VAL A 143 -2.38 -12.65 -0.70
CA VAL A 143 -1.01 -12.15 -0.50
C VAL A 143 -0.53 -12.55 0.88
N LEU A 144 0.64 -13.16 0.94
CA LEU A 144 1.30 -13.55 2.18
C LEU A 144 2.69 -12.95 2.23
N VAL A 145 2.94 -12.09 3.22
CA VAL A 145 4.26 -11.58 3.58
C VAL A 145 4.87 -12.57 4.56
N ARG A 146 6.05 -13.11 4.25
CA ARG A 146 6.76 -14.08 5.08
C ARG A 146 8.10 -13.53 5.55
N SER A 147 8.35 -13.61 6.85
CA SER A 147 9.67 -13.30 7.41
C SER A 147 10.70 -14.36 7.03
N ARG A 148 11.95 -13.94 6.91
CA ARG A 148 13.11 -14.81 6.66
C ARG A 148 14.29 -14.47 7.57
N SER A 149 14.06 -13.64 8.59
CA SER A 149 15.06 -13.20 9.55
C SER A 149 14.52 -13.26 10.98
N ALA A 150 15.37 -13.54 11.93
CA ALA A 150 15.05 -13.37 13.35
C ALA A 150 14.91 -11.88 13.75
N GLN A 151 15.51 -10.98 12.97
CA GLN A 151 15.41 -9.53 13.19
C GLN A 151 14.07 -9.00 12.68
N PRO A 152 13.45 -8.01 13.35
CA PRO A 152 12.21 -7.39 12.90
C PRO A 152 12.46 -6.55 11.64
N VAL A 153 11.65 -6.78 10.61
CA VAL A 153 11.69 -5.99 9.38
C VAL A 153 10.29 -5.45 9.11
N GLU A 154 10.21 -4.16 8.80
CA GLU A 154 8.98 -3.53 8.34
C GLU A 154 8.92 -3.59 6.82
N ALA A 155 8.15 -4.55 6.32
CA ALA A 155 7.86 -4.70 4.90
C ALA A 155 6.67 -3.83 4.52
N VAL A 156 6.70 -3.27 3.32
CA VAL A 156 5.58 -2.57 2.69
C VAL A 156 5.27 -3.27 1.38
N VAL A 157 4.02 -3.68 1.22
CA VAL A 157 3.53 -4.20 -0.06
C VAL A 157 2.66 -3.12 -0.69
N ALA A 158 3.20 -2.46 -1.71
CA ALA A 158 2.42 -1.52 -2.51
C ALA A 158 1.57 -2.31 -3.52
N VAL A 159 0.27 -2.02 -3.58
CA VAL A 159 -0.68 -2.63 -4.50
C VAL A 159 -1.39 -1.52 -5.27
N GLY A 160 -1.54 -1.70 -6.58
CA GLY A 160 -2.26 -0.77 -7.42
C GLY A 160 -1.44 0.43 -7.89
N TYR A 161 -2.11 1.35 -8.59
CA TYR A 161 -1.45 2.47 -9.28
C TYR A 161 -2.35 3.72 -9.44
N ARG A 162 -3.63 3.63 -9.01
CA ARG A 162 -4.60 4.73 -9.11
C ARG A 162 -4.70 5.44 -7.77
N GLU A 163 -4.35 6.70 -7.75
CA GLU A 163 -4.40 7.54 -6.55
C GLU A 163 -5.81 8.10 -6.34
N VAL A 164 -6.71 7.23 -5.94
CA VAL A 164 -8.11 7.54 -5.59
C VAL A 164 -8.48 6.82 -4.30
N SER A 165 -9.52 7.29 -3.62
CA SER A 165 -10.01 6.60 -2.42
C SER A 165 -10.46 5.17 -2.74
N GLY A 166 -10.02 4.21 -1.97
CA GLY A 166 -10.38 2.80 -2.08
C GLY A 166 -11.09 2.28 -0.83
N ARG A 167 -11.77 1.15 -0.98
CA ARG A 167 -12.46 0.49 0.12
C ARG A 167 -11.66 -0.73 0.60
N VAL A 168 -11.50 -0.79 1.93
CA VAL A 168 -10.91 -1.94 2.62
C VAL A 168 -11.99 -2.57 3.50
N THR A 169 -12.12 -3.89 3.46
CA THR A 169 -13.03 -4.65 4.33
C THR A 169 -12.25 -5.66 5.17
N PRO A 170 -12.73 -6.03 6.36
CA PRO A 170 -12.12 -7.04 7.21
C PRO A 170 -11.90 -8.39 6.52
#